data_e6ea8bb863fa64d804b1176e608daa62
#
_entry.id   e6ea8bb863fa64d804b1176e608daa62
#
_cell.length_a   1.000
_cell.length_b   1.000
_cell.length_c   1.000
_cell.angle_alpha   90.00
_cell.angle_beta   90.00
_cell.angle_gamma   90.00
#
_symmetry.space_group_name_H-M   'P 1'
#
loop_
_entity.id
_entity.type
_entity.pdbx_description
1 polymer ?
#
loop_
_entity_poly.entity_id
_entity_poly.type
_entity_poly.pdbx_seq_one_letter_code
_entity_poly.pdbx_strand_id
1 'polypeptide(L)'
;DAVAAPFMGVHPKIIVSGMFFNDDHPHLFRPLTGKYREQVVACLSALYGRFYTTHADYSRLFDREQVLEVFAEAITRTPLLDGDDEVGVPRGEREQANWVLNLLLEHGWLERQTDEATLQSSYAFTRVGRLFTQPMVETAGGRFRTRHRNTRNTRNALRAFLERGEVYDLLDAYEYSERIVADFSDIITELDE
;
A
#
# COMPACT_ATOMS: atom_id res chain seq x y z
N ASP A 1 17.24 -30.01 -42.48
CA ASP A 1 16.70 -30.44 -41.17
C ASP A 1 17.34 -29.59 -40.07
N ALA A 2 16.71 -28.46 -39.74
CA ALA A 2 17.10 -27.60 -38.61
C ALA A 2 16.14 -27.93 -37.48
N VAL A 3 16.62 -28.64 -36.46
CA VAL A 3 15.90 -28.93 -35.23
C VAL A 3 15.87 -27.66 -34.37
N ALA A 4 14.69 -27.11 -34.17
CA ALA A 4 14.46 -26.01 -33.26
C ALA A 4 14.68 -26.47 -31.80
N ALA A 5 15.63 -25.85 -31.12
CA ALA A 5 15.86 -26.06 -29.70
C ALA A 5 14.67 -25.47 -28.87
N PRO A 6 14.22 -26.18 -27.81
CA PRO A 6 13.14 -25.66 -26.98
C PRO A 6 13.61 -24.45 -26.18
N PHE A 7 12.83 -23.37 -26.23
CA PHE A 7 12.99 -22.20 -25.43
C PHE A 7 12.78 -22.63 -23.96
N MET A 8 13.85 -22.84 -23.23
CA MET A 8 13.82 -23.03 -21.77
C MET A 8 13.50 -21.69 -21.16
N GLY A 9 12.24 -21.52 -20.78
CA GLY A 9 11.80 -20.40 -19.97
C GLY A 9 12.56 -20.38 -18.64
N VAL A 10 13.51 -19.48 -18.52
CA VAL A 10 14.13 -19.14 -17.25
C VAL A 10 13.10 -18.33 -16.48
N HIS A 11 12.26 -19.01 -15.72
CA HIS A 11 11.52 -18.34 -14.66
C HIS A 11 12.56 -17.84 -13.64
N PRO A 12 12.69 -16.53 -13.39
CA PRO A 12 13.54 -16.06 -12.31
C PRO A 12 12.95 -16.66 -11.03
N LYS A 13 13.68 -17.57 -10.38
CA LYS A 13 13.39 -17.96 -9.01
C LYS A 13 13.51 -16.69 -8.17
N ILE A 14 12.37 -16.01 -7.96
CA ILE A 14 12.27 -14.96 -6.97
C ILE A 14 12.49 -15.66 -5.63
N ILE A 15 13.71 -15.57 -5.12
CA ILE A 15 14.03 -15.97 -3.76
C ILE A 15 13.36 -14.93 -2.88
N VAL A 16 12.11 -15.19 -2.49
CA VAL A 16 11.30 -14.35 -1.57
C VAL A 16 11.70 -14.64 -0.11
N SER A 17 12.91 -15.16 0.10
CA SER A 17 13.43 -15.42 1.44
C SER A 17 13.59 -14.09 2.18
N GLY A 18 12.78 -13.86 3.21
CA GLY A 18 12.93 -12.75 4.15
C GLY A 18 12.36 -11.40 3.72
N MET A 19 11.53 -11.33 2.64
CA MET A 19 10.99 -10.05 2.17
C MET A 19 9.88 -9.50 3.08
N PHE A 20 9.01 -10.37 3.61
CA PHE A 20 7.85 -9.98 4.40
C PHE A 20 8.01 -10.29 5.88
N PHE A 21 8.61 -11.43 6.20
CA PHE A 21 8.85 -11.86 7.55
C PHE A 21 10.36 -12.05 7.71
N ASN A 22 10.99 -11.12 8.40
CA ASN A 22 12.37 -11.18 8.79
C ASN A 22 12.45 -11.32 10.32
N ASP A 23 13.64 -11.56 10.85
CA ASP A 23 13.86 -11.70 12.29
C ASP A 23 13.47 -10.44 13.06
N ASP A 24 13.54 -9.25 12.42
CA ASP A 24 13.20 -7.98 13.04
C ASP A 24 11.68 -7.76 13.12
N HIS A 25 10.91 -8.28 12.12
CA HIS A 25 9.47 -8.07 12.02
C HIS A 25 8.69 -9.37 11.75
N PRO A 26 8.73 -10.36 12.67
CA PRO A 26 8.09 -11.67 12.47
C PRO A 26 6.55 -11.58 12.43
N HIS A 27 5.97 -10.50 12.94
CA HIS A 27 4.53 -10.31 13.10
C HIS A 27 4.00 -9.12 12.28
N LEU A 28 4.47 -8.94 11.05
CA LEU A 28 4.12 -7.82 10.18
C LEU A 28 2.61 -7.52 10.13
N PHE A 29 1.75 -8.53 10.02
CA PHE A 29 0.30 -8.34 9.88
C PHE A 29 -0.47 -8.23 11.20
N ARG A 30 0.19 -8.33 12.35
CA ARG A 30 -0.47 -8.22 13.65
C ARG A 30 -1.29 -6.94 13.83
N PRO A 31 -0.87 -5.75 13.34
CA PRO A 31 -1.66 -4.53 13.44
C PRO A 31 -3.04 -4.62 12.77
N LEU A 32 -3.21 -5.50 11.78
CA LEU A 32 -4.44 -5.67 11.02
C LEU A 32 -5.35 -6.79 11.55
N THR A 33 -4.97 -7.49 12.62
CA THR A 33 -5.74 -8.63 13.15
C THR A 33 -6.56 -8.31 14.39
N GLY A 34 -6.35 -7.15 15.02
CA GLY A 34 -7.01 -6.73 16.26
C GLY A 34 -8.34 -6.01 16.03
N LYS A 35 -9.03 -5.67 17.12
CA LYS A 35 -10.26 -4.88 17.09
C LYS A 35 -10.07 -3.46 16.54
N TYR A 36 -8.85 -2.93 16.58
CA TYR A 36 -8.47 -1.61 16.07
C TYR A 36 -8.04 -1.61 14.59
N ARG A 37 -8.18 -2.72 13.88
CA ARG A 37 -7.73 -2.88 12.49
C ARG A 37 -8.25 -1.79 11.56
N GLU A 38 -9.52 -1.39 11.69
CA GLU A 38 -10.13 -0.34 10.86
C GLU A 38 -9.46 1.02 11.09
N GLN A 39 -9.15 1.36 12.35
CA GLN A 39 -8.43 2.58 12.68
C GLN A 39 -6.99 2.55 12.17
N VAL A 40 -6.32 1.39 12.28
CA VAL A 40 -4.97 1.20 11.73
C VAL A 40 -4.97 1.39 10.21
N VAL A 41 -5.94 0.78 9.51
CA VAL A 41 -6.09 0.95 8.04
C VAL A 41 -6.41 2.39 7.68
N ALA A 42 -7.26 3.07 8.45
CA ALA A 42 -7.56 4.48 8.24
C ALA A 42 -6.32 5.38 8.42
N CYS A 43 -5.52 5.14 9.47
CA CYS A 43 -4.26 5.85 9.71
C CYS A 43 -3.25 5.62 8.58
N LEU A 44 -3.04 4.37 8.17
CA LEU A 44 -2.15 4.02 7.05
C LEU A 44 -2.61 4.69 5.75
N SER A 45 -3.91 4.65 5.45
CA SER A 45 -4.49 5.23 4.24
C SER A 45 -4.36 6.76 4.22
N ALA A 46 -4.62 7.42 5.35
CA ALA A 46 -4.47 8.86 5.49
C ALA A 46 -3.02 9.30 5.31
N LEU A 47 -2.08 8.60 5.95
CA LEU A 47 -0.66 8.88 5.84
C LEU A 47 -0.16 8.65 4.41
N TYR A 48 -0.58 7.54 3.77
CA TYR A 48 -0.24 7.24 2.39
C TYR A 48 -0.74 8.34 1.44
N GLY A 49 -1.96 8.82 1.64
CA GLY A 49 -2.52 9.94 0.88
C GLY A 49 -1.67 11.21 0.99
N ARG A 50 -1.17 11.53 2.17
CA ARG A 50 -0.28 12.69 2.39
C ARG A 50 1.07 12.54 1.72
N PHE A 51 1.67 11.33 1.72
CA PHE A 51 2.98 11.08 1.10
C PHE A 51 2.92 11.03 -0.43
N TYR A 52 1.91 10.38 -1.00
CA TYR A 52 1.99 9.92 -2.40
C TYR A 52 0.91 10.46 -3.33
N THR A 53 -0.16 11.11 -2.81
CA THR A 53 -1.27 11.58 -3.68
C THR A 53 -1.36 13.09 -3.80
N THR A 54 -0.88 13.86 -2.85
CA THR A 54 -0.99 15.32 -2.84
C THR A 54 0.34 15.94 -3.23
N HIS A 55 0.61 16.06 -4.56
CA HIS A 55 1.86 16.61 -5.11
C HIS A 55 3.09 15.87 -4.58
N ALA A 56 3.46 14.80 -5.26
CA ALA A 56 4.55 13.90 -4.91
C ALA A 56 5.90 14.63 -4.74
N ASP A 57 6.09 15.25 -3.61
CA ASP A 57 7.41 15.59 -3.12
C ASP A 57 7.93 14.38 -2.32
N TYR A 58 8.56 13.46 -3.04
CA TYR A 58 9.13 12.24 -2.48
C TYR A 58 10.25 12.50 -1.46
N SER A 59 10.70 13.76 -1.33
CA SER A 59 11.67 14.20 -0.35
C SER A 59 11.04 14.64 0.98
N ARG A 60 9.71 14.70 1.04
CA ARG A 60 9.02 15.21 2.23
C ARG A 60 9.03 14.16 3.33
N LEU A 61 9.84 14.40 4.32
CA LEU A 61 9.89 13.64 5.55
C LEU A 61 8.87 14.24 6.53
N PHE A 62 8.13 13.38 7.23
CA PHE A 62 7.19 13.81 8.26
C PHE A 62 7.84 13.68 9.63
N ASP A 63 7.76 14.74 10.42
CA ASP A 63 8.11 14.66 11.82
C ASP A 63 7.02 13.94 12.64
N ARG A 64 7.30 13.67 13.91
CA ARG A 64 6.39 12.94 14.77
C ARG A 64 5.04 13.64 14.93
N GLU A 65 5.05 14.95 15.11
CA GLU A 65 3.83 15.74 15.34
C GLU A 65 2.92 15.68 14.11
N GLN A 66 3.49 15.83 12.92
CA GLN A 66 2.75 15.73 11.65
C GLN A 66 2.11 14.35 11.46
N VAL A 67 2.82 13.27 11.80
CA VAL A 67 2.24 11.92 11.73
C VAL A 67 1.11 11.75 12.75
N LEU A 68 1.31 12.21 13.99
CA LEU A 68 0.29 12.12 15.03
C LEU A 68 -0.96 12.94 14.69
N GLU A 69 -0.81 14.11 14.07
CA GLU A 69 -1.93 14.93 13.60
C GLU A 69 -2.74 14.18 12.52
N VAL A 70 -2.07 13.60 11.52
CA VAL A 70 -2.74 12.80 10.48
C VAL A 70 -3.47 11.59 11.07
N PHE A 71 -2.87 10.93 12.05
CA PHE A 71 -3.48 9.76 12.70
C PHE A 71 -4.66 10.15 13.57
N ALA A 72 -4.55 11.23 14.36
CA ALA A 72 -5.66 11.72 15.17
C ALA A 72 -6.86 12.11 14.30
N GLU A 73 -6.62 12.79 13.16
CA GLU A 73 -7.68 13.12 12.19
C GLU A 73 -8.34 11.86 11.61
N ALA A 74 -7.56 10.82 11.28
CA ALA A 74 -8.07 9.57 10.75
C ALA A 74 -8.90 8.79 11.80
N ILE A 75 -8.44 8.74 13.04
CA ILE A 75 -9.13 8.07 14.16
C ILE A 75 -10.46 8.75 14.47
N THR A 76 -10.51 10.09 14.48
CA THR A 76 -11.74 10.85 14.70
C THR A 76 -12.82 10.50 13.66
N ARG A 77 -12.42 10.24 12.43
CA ARG A 77 -13.33 9.85 11.33
C ARG A 77 -13.73 8.38 11.36
N THR A 78 -13.03 7.55 12.11
CA THR A 78 -13.23 6.10 12.17
C THR A 78 -13.38 5.67 13.63
N PRO A 79 -14.50 6.05 14.30
CA PRO A 79 -14.72 5.70 15.69
C PRO A 79 -14.86 4.18 15.85
N LEU A 80 -14.48 3.67 17.01
CA LEU A 80 -14.75 2.28 17.39
C LEU A 80 -16.26 2.04 17.49
N LEU A 81 -16.74 1.00 16.84
CA LEU A 81 -18.16 0.62 16.87
C LEU A 81 -18.59 -0.03 18.20
N ASP A 82 -17.63 -0.59 18.95
CA ASP A 82 -17.89 -1.25 20.23
C ASP A 82 -17.22 -0.49 21.38
N GLY A 83 -18.06 0.03 22.26
CA GLY A 83 -17.68 0.78 23.46
C GLY A 83 -17.24 -0.06 24.65
N ASP A 84 -16.54 -1.18 24.44
CA ASP A 84 -16.00 -1.97 25.54
C ASP A 84 -14.81 -1.25 26.20
N ASP A 85 -15.05 -0.86 27.45
CA ASP A 85 -14.06 -0.29 28.38
C ASP A 85 -13.00 -1.33 28.78
N GLU A 86 -12.14 -1.72 27.86
CA GLU A 86 -10.96 -2.52 28.21
C GLU A 86 -9.91 -1.66 28.91
N VAL A 87 -9.50 -2.13 30.08
CA VAL A 87 -8.39 -1.55 30.85
C VAL A 87 -7.11 -1.62 30.01
N GLY A 88 -6.56 -0.44 29.67
CA GLY A 88 -5.29 -0.33 28.93
C GLY A 88 -5.38 0.30 27.53
N VAL A 89 -6.57 0.66 27.07
CA VAL A 89 -6.73 1.38 25.81
C VAL A 89 -6.62 2.89 26.04
N PRO A 90 -5.81 3.60 25.24
CA PRO A 90 -5.73 5.05 25.30
C PRO A 90 -7.11 5.68 25.05
N ARG A 91 -7.56 6.55 25.96
CA ARG A 91 -8.91 7.17 25.88
C ARG A 91 -8.95 8.42 25.00
N GLY A 92 -7.80 9.03 24.73
CA GLY A 92 -7.68 10.25 23.94
C GLY A 92 -7.24 9.98 22.50
N GLU A 93 -7.75 10.73 21.52
CA GLU A 93 -7.39 10.61 20.10
C GLU A 93 -5.87 10.68 19.89
N ARG A 94 -5.18 11.58 20.59
CA ARG A 94 -3.73 11.73 20.51
C ARG A 94 -2.97 10.54 21.12
N GLU A 95 -3.51 9.96 22.19
CA GLU A 95 -2.92 8.74 22.80
C GLU A 95 -3.12 7.55 21.90
N GLN A 96 -4.29 7.42 21.26
CA GLN A 96 -4.57 6.38 20.27
C GLN A 96 -3.67 6.55 19.03
N ALA A 97 -3.52 7.77 18.52
CA ALA A 97 -2.60 8.05 17.41
C ALA A 97 -1.17 7.65 17.75
N ASN A 98 -0.71 7.95 18.96
CA ASN A 98 0.61 7.57 19.42
C ASN A 98 0.77 6.04 19.57
N TRP A 99 -0.26 5.37 20.07
CA TRP A 99 -0.30 3.92 20.16
C TRP A 99 -0.22 3.27 18.77
N VAL A 100 -1.02 3.74 17.79
CA VAL A 100 -0.98 3.25 16.40
C VAL A 100 0.41 3.48 15.80
N LEU A 101 1.01 4.66 15.98
CA LEU A 101 2.35 4.94 15.48
C LEU A 101 3.39 3.94 16.01
N ASN A 102 3.38 3.70 17.33
CA ASN A 102 4.31 2.75 17.94
C ASN A 102 4.06 1.32 17.44
N LEU A 103 2.80 0.91 17.30
CA LEU A 103 2.42 -0.40 16.77
C LEU A 103 2.95 -0.59 15.33
N LEU A 104 2.82 0.43 14.48
CA LEU A 104 3.28 0.37 13.09
C LEU A 104 4.81 0.38 12.97
N LEU A 105 5.51 1.07 13.87
CA LEU A 105 6.97 1.02 13.95
C LEU A 105 7.46 -0.35 14.43
N GLU A 106 6.85 -0.90 15.49
CA GLU A 106 7.22 -2.21 16.07
C GLU A 106 7.08 -3.34 15.04
N HIS A 107 6.04 -3.27 14.20
CA HIS A 107 5.74 -4.31 13.22
C HIS A 107 6.26 -4.02 11.80
N GLY A 108 7.09 -2.99 11.61
CA GLY A 108 7.79 -2.74 10.34
C GLY A 108 6.94 -2.19 9.20
N TRP A 109 5.80 -1.56 9.50
CA TRP A 109 5.04 -0.80 8.50
C TRP A 109 5.63 0.59 8.25
N LEU A 110 6.11 1.21 9.33
CA LEU A 110 6.80 2.49 9.30
C LEU A 110 8.21 2.33 9.86
N GLU A 111 9.09 3.22 9.47
CA GLU A 111 10.44 3.33 10.00
C GLU A 111 10.71 4.75 10.48
N ARG A 112 11.59 4.86 11.46
CA ARG A 112 12.11 6.13 11.95
C ARG A 112 13.49 6.35 11.37
N GLN A 113 13.68 7.45 10.67
CA GLN A 113 14.95 7.90 10.15
C GLN A 113 15.42 9.08 11.00
N THR A 114 16.67 9.06 11.40
CA THR A 114 17.29 10.17 12.16
C THR A 114 18.34 10.82 11.29
N ASP A 115 18.19 12.12 11.05
CA ASP A 115 19.21 12.90 10.37
C ASP A 115 20.39 13.13 11.34
N GLU A 116 21.56 12.64 11.00
CA GLU A 116 22.77 12.76 11.83
C GLU A 116 23.23 14.20 12.00
N ALA A 117 22.94 15.08 11.04
CA ALA A 117 23.37 16.48 11.08
C ALA A 117 22.47 17.35 11.97
N THR A 118 21.15 17.12 11.93
CA THR A 118 20.16 17.93 12.64
C THR A 118 19.61 17.25 13.90
N LEU A 119 19.91 15.95 14.08
CA LEU A 119 19.35 15.09 15.14
C LEU A 119 17.80 15.03 15.12
N GLN A 120 17.20 15.44 14.02
CA GLN A 120 15.75 15.37 13.86
C GLN A 120 15.33 13.97 13.41
N SER A 121 14.28 13.48 14.04
CA SER A 121 13.67 12.19 13.64
C SER A 121 12.52 12.44 12.69
N SER A 122 12.55 11.72 11.58
CA SER A 122 11.48 11.68 10.60
C SER A 122 10.91 10.28 10.46
N TYR A 123 9.72 10.16 9.93
CA TYR A 123 8.99 8.91 9.79
C TYR A 123 8.62 8.69 8.33
N ALA A 124 8.78 7.48 7.86
CA ALA A 124 8.49 7.08 6.50
C ALA A 124 7.87 5.67 6.47
N PHE A 125 7.21 5.34 5.37
CA PHE A 125 6.84 3.95 5.13
C PHE A 125 8.07 3.10 4.84
N THR A 126 8.14 1.91 5.44
CA THR A 126 9.03 0.88 4.92
C THR A 126 8.59 0.49 3.51
N ARG A 127 9.48 -0.16 2.76
CA ARG A 127 9.11 -0.69 1.43
C ARG A 127 7.89 -1.60 1.50
N VAL A 128 7.86 -2.48 2.49
CA VAL A 128 6.77 -3.45 2.70
C VAL A 128 5.49 -2.74 3.13
N GLY A 129 5.57 -1.84 4.11
CA GLY A 129 4.42 -1.05 4.56
C GLY A 129 3.78 -0.27 3.42
N ARG A 130 4.57 0.36 2.54
CA ARG A 130 4.08 1.06 1.37
C ARG A 130 3.36 0.13 0.39
N LEU A 131 3.97 -1.02 0.07
CA LEU A 131 3.42 -1.98 -0.89
C LEU A 131 2.07 -2.56 -0.44
N PHE A 132 1.88 -2.78 0.85
CA PHE A 132 0.60 -3.29 1.38
C PHE A 132 -0.43 -2.18 1.62
N THR A 133 -0.02 -0.95 1.90
CA THR A 133 -0.97 0.17 2.06
C THR A 133 -1.55 0.63 0.73
N GLN A 134 -0.77 0.59 -0.35
CA GLN A 134 -1.21 1.05 -1.66
C GLN A 134 -2.55 0.44 -2.12
N PRO A 135 -2.75 -0.89 -2.14
CA PRO A 135 -4.03 -1.48 -2.56
C PRO A 135 -5.18 -1.14 -1.62
N MET A 136 -4.94 -0.93 -0.31
CA MET A 136 -5.98 -0.49 0.62
C MET A 136 -6.54 0.87 0.20
N VAL A 137 -5.65 1.82 -0.16
CA VAL A 137 -6.05 3.16 -0.62
C VAL A 137 -6.72 3.11 -1.99
N GLU A 138 -6.21 2.30 -2.90
CA GLU A 138 -6.78 2.14 -4.24
C GLU A 138 -8.18 1.53 -4.19
N THR A 139 -8.42 0.57 -3.31
CA THR A 139 -9.72 -0.06 -3.11
C THR A 139 -10.73 0.91 -2.48
N ALA A 140 -10.32 1.69 -1.47
CA ALA A 140 -11.16 2.69 -0.84
C ALA A 140 -11.50 3.87 -1.77
N GLY A 141 -10.62 4.20 -2.71
CA GLY A 141 -10.76 5.34 -3.64
C GLY A 141 -11.74 5.15 -4.81
N GLY A 142 -12.41 4.00 -4.88
CA GLY A 142 -13.44 3.67 -5.88
C GLY A 142 -12.90 3.00 -7.14
N ARG A 143 -13.33 1.76 -7.36
CA ARG A 143 -12.98 0.86 -8.48
C ARG A 143 -13.19 1.49 -9.88
N PHE A 144 -14.09 2.47 -10.01
CA PHE A 144 -14.36 3.17 -11.27
C PHE A 144 -13.15 3.95 -11.82
N ARG A 145 -12.40 4.66 -10.96
CA ARG A 145 -11.24 5.45 -11.38
C ARG A 145 -10.10 4.57 -11.90
N THR A 146 -9.88 3.43 -11.28
CA THR A 146 -8.81 2.50 -11.64
C THR A 146 -9.09 1.86 -13.00
N ARG A 147 -10.34 1.43 -13.29
CA ARG A 147 -10.73 0.85 -14.57
C ARG A 147 -10.55 1.83 -15.74
N HIS A 148 -11.02 3.05 -15.61
CA HIS A 148 -10.82 4.07 -16.65
C HIS A 148 -9.35 4.36 -16.91
N ARG A 149 -8.54 4.36 -15.87
CA ARG A 149 -7.07 4.51 -15.98
C ARG A 149 -6.46 3.33 -16.72
N ASN A 150 -6.78 2.11 -16.32
CA ASN A 150 -6.24 0.90 -16.96
C ASN A 150 -6.67 0.80 -18.42
N THR A 151 -7.94 1.07 -18.77
CA THR A 151 -8.41 1.12 -20.17
C THR A 151 -7.66 2.15 -20.99
N ARG A 152 -7.40 3.34 -20.44
CA ARG A 152 -6.62 4.37 -21.13
C ARG A 152 -5.17 3.94 -21.32
N ASN A 153 -4.56 3.33 -20.30
CA ASN A 153 -3.19 2.86 -20.35
C ASN A 153 -3.02 1.73 -21.36
N THR A 154 -3.93 0.75 -21.37
CA THR A 154 -3.96 -0.32 -22.39
C THR A 154 -3.99 0.28 -23.81
N ARG A 155 -4.92 1.21 -24.06
CA ARG A 155 -5.02 1.88 -25.38
C ARG A 155 -3.73 2.61 -25.74
N ASN A 156 -3.14 3.35 -24.80
CA ASN A 156 -1.92 4.11 -25.04
C ASN A 156 -0.71 3.19 -25.28
N ALA A 157 -0.58 2.11 -24.55
CA ALA A 157 0.47 1.12 -24.73
C ALA A 157 0.36 0.40 -26.08
N LEU A 158 -0.87 -0.01 -26.48
CA LEU A 158 -1.10 -0.58 -27.82
C LEU A 158 -0.77 0.41 -28.95
N ARG A 159 -1.11 1.69 -28.77
CA ARG A 159 -0.75 2.74 -29.75
C ARG A 159 0.76 2.91 -29.84
N ALA A 160 1.46 2.95 -28.68
CA ALA A 160 2.90 3.05 -28.63
C ALA A 160 3.57 1.86 -29.33
N PHE A 161 3.04 0.64 -29.13
CA PHE A 161 3.51 -0.55 -29.83
C PHE A 161 3.35 -0.42 -31.35
N LEU A 162 2.20 0.08 -31.83
CA LEU A 162 1.98 0.30 -33.26
C LEU A 162 2.93 1.34 -33.87
N GLU A 163 3.34 2.33 -33.09
CA GLU A 163 4.23 3.40 -33.53
C GLU A 163 5.72 3.01 -33.46
N ARG A 164 6.14 2.25 -32.44
CA ARG A 164 7.55 1.94 -32.15
C ARG A 164 7.92 0.49 -32.38
N GLY A 165 6.96 -0.44 -32.32
CA GLY A 165 7.20 -1.87 -32.45
C GLY A 165 7.90 -2.51 -31.24
N GLU A 166 7.94 -1.83 -30.09
CA GLU A 166 8.64 -2.33 -28.91
C GLU A 166 7.78 -3.35 -28.13
N VAL A 167 8.33 -4.53 -27.89
CA VAL A 167 7.63 -5.62 -27.20
C VAL A 167 7.21 -5.22 -25.77
N TYR A 168 7.94 -4.35 -25.11
CA TYR A 168 7.58 -3.86 -23.77
C TYR A 168 6.24 -3.12 -23.74
N ASP A 169 5.93 -2.33 -24.78
CA ASP A 169 4.64 -1.67 -24.90
C ASP A 169 3.48 -2.68 -24.98
N LEU A 170 3.70 -3.84 -25.63
CA LEU A 170 2.72 -4.91 -25.70
C LEU A 170 2.54 -5.61 -24.37
N LEU A 171 3.63 -5.85 -23.61
CA LEU A 171 3.57 -6.42 -22.27
C LEU A 171 2.82 -5.49 -21.30
N ASP A 172 3.07 -4.19 -21.36
CA ASP A 172 2.33 -3.20 -20.57
C ASP A 172 0.83 -3.23 -20.90
N ALA A 173 0.48 -3.30 -22.18
CA ALA A 173 -0.91 -3.41 -22.61
C ALA A 173 -1.57 -4.69 -22.08
N TYR A 174 -0.87 -5.79 -22.07
CA TYR A 174 -1.33 -7.07 -21.53
C TYR A 174 -1.60 -6.97 -20.02
N GLU A 175 -0.63 -6.45 -19.24
CA GLU A 175 -0.79 -6.28 -17.79
C GLU A 175 -1.99 -5.39 -17.42
N TYR A 176 -2.17 -4.27 -18.12
CA TYR A 176 -3.33 -3.40 -17.88
C TYR A 176 -4.65 -4.09 -18.24
N SER A 177 -4.65 -4.93 -19.28
CA SER A 177 -5.83 -5.71 -19.68
C SER A 177 -6.18 -6.77 -18.66
N GLU A 178 -5.20 -7.49 -18.11
CA GLU A 178 -5.43 -8.48 -17.03
C GLU A 178 -6.07 -7.82 -15.80
N ARG A 179 -5.59 -6.63 -15.41
CA ARG A 179 -6.20 -5.88 -14.29
C ARG A 179 -7.65 -5.49 -14.55
N ILE A 180 -7.99 -5.13 -15.80
CA ILE A 180 -9.37 -4.84 -16.18
C ILE A 180 -10.24 -6.09 -16.08
N VAL A 181 -9.76 -7.24 -16.56
CA VAL A 181 -10.49 -8.50 -16.48
C VAL A 181 -10.69 -8.93 -15.03
N ALA A 182 -9.67 -8.82 -14.18
CA ALA A 182 -9.78 -9.11 -12.76
C ALA A 182 -10.84 -8.23 -12.07
N ASP A 183 -10.80 -6.90 -12.33
CA ASP A 183 -11.79 -5.96 -11.79
C ASP A 183 -13.23 -6.32 -12.22
N PHE A 184 -13.43 -6.82 -13.45
CA PHE A 184 -14.76 -7.27 -13.90
C PHE A 184 -15.18 -8.59 -13.27
N SER A 185 -14.24 -9.54 -13.10
CA SER A 185 -14.53 -10.82 -12.44
C SER A 185 -14.96 -10.61 -11.00
N ASP A 186 -14.30 -9.71 -10.28
CA ASP A 186 -14.65 -9.34 -8.90
C ASP A 186 -16.08 -8.79 -8.82
N ILE A 187 -16.48 -7.92 -9.78
CA ILE A 187 -17.84 -7.35 -9.81
C ILE A 187 -18.88 -8.41 -10.11
N ILE A 188 -18.61 -9.32 -11.04
CA ILE A 188 -19.55 -10.42 -11.35
C ILE A 188 -19.76 -11.26 -10.09
N THR A 189 -18.69 -11.61 -9.38
CA THR A 189 -18.78 -12.37 -8.14
C THR A 189 -19.61 -11.65 -7.07
N GLU A 190 -19.43 -10.32 -6.93
CA GLU A 190 -20.20 -9.50 -5.97
C GLU A 190 -21.68 -9.34 -6.33
N LEU A 191 -22.03 -9.47 -7.60
CA LEU A 191 -23.44 -9.39 -8.05
C LEU A 191 -24.18 -10.72 -7.94
N ASP A 192 -23.42 -11.83 -7.87
CA ASP A 192 -23.97 -13.18 -7.74
C ASP A 192 -24.18 -13.60 -6.26
N GLU A 193 -23.71 -12.81 -5.26
CA GLU A 193 -23.96 -12.97 -3.83
C GLU A 193 -25.25 -12.25 -3.37
#